data_e2ebc369a44b55aeddf85d8a7441e6e2
#
_entry.id   e2ebc369a44b55aeddf85d8a7441e6e2
#
_cell.length_a   1.000
_cell.length_b   1.000
_cell.length_c   1.000
_cell.angle_alpha   90.00
_cell.angle_beta   90.00
_cell.angle_gamma   90.00
#
_symmetry.space_group_name_H-M   'P 1'
#
loop_
_entity.id
_entity.type
_entity.pdbx_description
1 polymer ?
#
loop_
_entity_poly.entity_id
_entity_poly.type
_entity_poly.pdbx_seq_one_letter_code
_entity_poly.pdbx_strand_id
1 'polypeptide(L)'
;MQEKISMDAAHDFEAKMPLSRKIPLGLQHVFAMFVGNLTPLLIIMGACGIAGGELADLQVSVLQNAMFVAGVVTLVQLFSIGPIGGKVPIIMGTSSGFIGVFNSVAATMGGGVIAYGAIMGASILGGLFETVLGFFLKPLRKFFPAVVTGTVVLSIGLSLISVGINSFGGGNSAKDFGSMENLLLALFVLVVILVVKHGCKGFLGSSAIFVGIIAGYIAAIIMGLVLPTTAVDADGVEFTKAWVLNWDKVAQAGWFAIPKLMPVKPVFDLRAILPVLVMFIVTAVETVGDISGVMEGGMGREATDKELSGGVACDGIGSSFAALFGVLPNTSFSQNVGLVTMTKVVNRGALSVGAIFLILCGLIPKLGAIVSIMPQSVLGGAAVMMFSSIVISGIQLITKEEMTPRNLTIVSVALGVGYGMGANSGILAQAPHAFQLICGESGIVPAAFVAILLNVLLPKDDKAV
;
A
#
# COMPACT_ATOMS: atom_id res chain seq x y z
N MET A 1 -8.02 39.19 -4.02
CA MET A 1 -7.15 39.18 -2.81
C MET A 1 -7.43 37.98 -1.89
N GLN A 2 -8.68 37.66 -1.57
CA GLN A 2 -9.04 36.48 -0.76
C GLN A 2 -8.66 35.14 -1.43
N GLU A 3 -8.76 35.02 -2.75
CA GLU A 3 -8.42 33.80 -3.49
C GLU A 3 -6.90 33.49 -3.51
N LYS A 4 -6.06 34.53 -3.58
CA LYS A 4 -4.59 34.39 -3.51
C LYS A 4 -4.12 34.00 -2.10
N ILE A 5 -4.68 34.62 -1.07
CA ILE A 5 -4.33 34.32 0.34
C ILE A 5 -4.68 32.87 0.71
N SER A 6 -5.70 32.30 0.12
CA SER A 6 -6.17 30.95 0.46
C SER A 6 -5.49 29.84 -0.34
N MET A 7 -4.95 30.13 -1.51
CA MET A 7 -4.05 29.20 -2.24
C MET A 7 -2.70 29.11 -1.52
N ASP A 8 -2.17 30.22 -1.04
CA ASP A 8 -0.95 30.24 -0.21
C ASP A 8 -1.13 29.42 1.07
N ALA A 9 -2.32 29.44 1.71
CA ALA A 9 -2.60 28.64 2.90
C ALA A 9 -2.61 27.12 2.64
N ALA A 10 -2.91 26.66 1.42
CA ALA A 10 -2.80 25.24 1.06
C ALA A 10 -1.33 24.78 0.97
N HIS A 11 -0.45 25.69 0.66
CA HIS A 11 0.99 25.45 0.51
C HIS A 11 1.80 25.71 1.80
N ASP A 12 1.11 26.06 2.89
CA ASP A 12 1.69 26.22 4.23
C ASP A 12 1.12 25.16 5.17
N PHE A 13 2.02 24.43 5.82
CA PHE A 13 1.66 23.29 6.68
C PHE A 13 0.79 23.68 7.86
N GLU A 14 1.01 24.84 8.45
CA GLU A 14 0.34 25.29 9.68
C GLU A 14 -0.71 26.39 9.45
N ALA A 15 -0.84 26.91 8.24
CA ALA A 15 -1.75 28.00 7.94
C ALA A 15 -3.22 27.65 8.27
N LYS A 16 -3.96 28.64 8.77
CA LYS A 16 -5.39 28.51 8.97
C LYS A 16 -6.13 28.59 7.64
N MET A 17 -6.97 27.61 7.37
CA MET A 17 -7.80 27.54 6.17
C MET A 17 -9.25 27.29 6.54
N PRO A 18 -10.23 27.86 5.80
CA PRO A 18 -11.65 27.61 6.05
C PRO A 18 -12.02 26.15 5.71
N LEU A 19 -13.01 25.60 6.43
CA LEU A 19 -13.41 24.19 6.30
C LEU A 19 -13.90 23.86 4.88
N SER A 20 -14.57 24.79 4.21
CA SER A 20 -15.06 24.63 2.83
C SER A 20 -13.94 24.33 1.82
N ARG A 21 -12.70 24.72 2.10
CA ARG A 21 -11.53 24.39 1.27
C ARG A 21 -10.74 23.20 1.79
N LYS A 22 -10.72 22.98 3.12
CA LYS A 22 -10.07 21.79 3.69
C LYS A 22 -10.72 20.51 3.23
N ILE A 23 -12.07 20.50 3.14
CA ILE A 23 -12.83 19.29 2.74
C ILE A 23 -12.42 18.78 1.37
N PRO A 24 -12.53 19.53 0.25
CA PRO A 24 -12.17 19.00 -1.06
C PRO A 24 -10.69 18.63 -1.16
N LEU A 25 -9.77 19.40 -0.54
CA LEU A 25 -8.36 19.07 -0.55
C LEU A 25 -8.04 17.81 0.26
N GLY A 26 -8.64 17.65 1.44
CA GLY A 26 -8.48 16.44 2.26
C GLY A 26 -9.06 15.21 1.58
N LEU A 27 -10.25 15.31 1.00
CA LEU A 27 -10.88 14.21 0.25
C LEU A 27 -10.07 13.82 -1.00
N GLN A 28 -9.43 14.77 -1.67
CA GLN A 28 -8.54 14.49 -2.79
C GLN A 28 -7.42 13.52 -2.42
N HIS A 29 -6.78 13.74 -1.26
CA HIS A 29 -5.75 12.85 -0.75
C HIS A 29 -6.30 11.48 -0.36
N VAL A 30 -7.50 11.44 0.26
CA VAL A 30 -8.14 10.18 0.64
C VAL A 30 -8.50 9.36 -0.59
N PHE A 31 -9.14 9.95 -1.59
CA PHE A 31 -9.55 9.21 -2.79
C PHE A 31 -8.36 8.71 -3.63
N ALA A 32 -7.21 9.40 -3.55
CA ALA A 32 -5.99 8.92 -4.19
C ALA A 32 -5.45 7.63 -3.53
N MET A 33 -5.66 7.45 -2.22
CA MET A 33 -5.13 6.30 -1.47
C MET A 33 -6.19 5.26 -1.06
N PHE A 34 -7.48 5.59 -1.11
CA PHE A 34 -8.57 4.79 -0.54
C PHE A 34 -8.53 3.33 -0.96
N VAL A 35 -8.37 3.11 -2.25
CA VAL A 35 -8.30 1.77 -2.84
C VAL A 35 -6.98 1.10 -2.49
N GLY A 36 -5.87 1.82 -2.60
CA GLY A 36 -4.54 1.33 -2.22
C GLY A 36 -4.46 0.86 -0.78
N ASN A 37 -5.18 1.52 0.12
CA ASN A 37 -5.28 1.13 1.52
C ASN A 37 -6.01 -0.22 1.73
N LEU A 38 -6.97 -0.56 0.88
CA LEU A 38 -7.80 -1.76 1.05
C LEU A 38 -7.37 -2.94 0.18
N THR A 39 -6.67 -2.66 -0.93
CA THR A 39 -6.18 -3.67 -1.88
C THR A 39 -5.30 -4.75 -1.23
N PRO A 40 -4.26 -4.43 -0.43
CA PRO A 40 -3.41 -5.44 0.20
C PRO A 40 -4.20 -6.40 1.09
N LEU A 41 -5.18 -5.89 1.81
CA LEU A 41 -6.06 -6.68 2.66
C LEU A 41 -6.88 -7.67 1.85
N LEU A 42 -7.51 -7.22 0.77
CA LEU A 42 -8.30 -8.11 -0.11
C LEU A 42 -7.44 -9.24 -0.69
N ILE A 43 -6.20 -8.92 -1.10
CA ILE A 43 -5.27 -9.89 -1.66
C ILE A 43 -4.85 -10.92 -0.60
N ILE A 44 -4.41 -10.47 0.57
CA ILE A 44 -3.90 -11.36 1.62
C ILE A 44 -5.01 -12.16 2.29
N MET A 45 -6.17 -11.55 2.52
CA MET A 45 -7.33 -12.30 3.01
C MET A 45 -7.78 -13.37 2.00
N GLY A 46 -7.72 -13.06 0.69
CA GLY A 46 -7.94 -14.04 -0.37
C GLY A 46 -6.91 -15.18 -0.32
N ALA A 47 -5.63 -14.87 -0.19
CA ALA A 47 -4.55 -15.87 -0.08
C ALA A 47 -4.69 -16.75 1.17
N CYS A 48 -5.21 -16.19 2.27
CA CYS A 48 -5.53 -16.94 3.49
C CYS A 48 -6.87 -17.69 3.42
N GLY A 49 -7.64 -17.57 2.34
CA GLY A 49 -8.96 -18.19 2.24
C GLY A 49 -10.05 -17.52 3.11
N ILE A 50 -9.85 -16.25 3.49
CA ILE A 50 -10.79 -15.45 4.29
C ILE A 50 -11.66 -14.58 3.37
N ALA A 51 -11.99 -15.05 2.21
CA ALA A 51 -12.77 -14.30 1.22
C ALA A 51 -14.17 -14.88 1.06
N GLY A 52 -15.08 -14.54 1.95
CA GLY A 52 -16.48 -14.97 1.85
C GLY A 52 -16.87 -16.15 2.73
N GLY A 53 -18.02 -16.77 2.47
CA GLY A 53 -18.56 -17.85 3.29
C GLY A 53 -18.79 -17.44 4.74
N GLU A 54 -18.47 -18.32 5.68
CA GLU A 54 -18.59 -18.08 7.13
C GLU A 54 -17.68 -16.97 7.65
N LEU A 55 -16.63 -16.59 6.89
CA LEU A 55 -15.65 -15.56 7.26
C LEU A 55 -15.95 -14.20 6.61
N ALA A 56 -17.09 -14.04 5.94
CA ALA A 56 -17.47 -12.79 5.28
C ALA A 56 -17.53 -11.59 6.26
N ASP A 57 -18.07 -11.80 7.46
CA ASP A 57 -18.14 -10.77 8.49
C ASP A 57 -16.78 -10.36 9.01
N LEU A 58 -15.84 -11.30 9.09
CA LEU A 58 -14.44 -11.01 9.43
C LEU A 58 -13.80 -10.14 8.37
N GLN A 59 -13.99 -10.45 7.08
CA GLN A 59 -13.48 -9.65 5.98
C GLN A 59 -14.00 -8.20 6.03
N VAL A 60 -15.30 -8.03 6.19
CA VAL A 60 -15.94 -6.70 6.32
C VAL A 60 -15.37 -5.94 7.52
N SER A 61 -15.24 -6.60 8.67
CA SER A 61 -14.71 -5.99 9.89
C SER A 61 -13.26 -5.52 9.73
N VAL A 62 -12.40 -6.32 9.07
CA VAL A 62 -11.00 -5.97 8.83
C VAL A 62 -10.89 -4.79 7.85
N LEU A 63 -11.69 -4.76 6.78
CA LEU A 63 -11.72 -3.64 5.84
C LEU A 63 -12.22 -2.34 6.50
N GLN A 64 -13.22 -2.44 7.37
CA GLN A 64 -13.71 -1.35 8.21
C GLN A 64 -12.58 -0.82 9.11
N ASN A 65 -11.91 -1.72 9.82
CA ASN A 65 -10.80 -1.39 10.71
C ASN A 65 -9.65 -0.69 9.96
N ALA A 66 -9.36 -1.10 8.72
CA ALA A 66 -8.29 -0.50 7.92
C ALA A 66 -8.51 0.98 7.62
N MET A 67 -9.75 1.38 7.34
CA MET A 67 -10.10 2.78 7.15
C MET A 67 -9.91 3.58 8.45
N PHE A 68 -10.38 3.02 9.57
CA PHE A 68 -10.22 3.63 10.88
C PHE A 68 -8.75 3.82 11.26
N VAL A 69 -7.96 2.75 11.17
CA VAL A 69 -6.53 2.75 11.50
C VAL A 69 -5.76 3.75 10.64
N ALA A 70 -5.98 3.74 9.32
CA ALA A 70 -5.32 4.68 8.41
C ALA A 70 -5.58 6.14 8.82
N GLY A 71 -6.81 6.47 9.19
CA GLY A 71 -7.17 7.81 9.66
C GLY A 71 -6.49 8.16 10.99
N VAL A 72 -6.49 7.26 11.98
CA VAL A 72 -5.86 7.49 13.30
C VAL A 72 -4.35 7.67 13.16
N VAL A 73 -3.67 6.77 12.43
CA VAL A 73 -2.21 6.83 12.26
C VAL A 73 -1.81 8.07 11.44
N THR A 74 -2.61 8.46 10.45
CA THR A 74 -2.41 9.74 9.73
C THR A 74 -2.45 10.94 10.68
N LEU A 75 -3.41 11.01 11.61
CA LEU A 75 -3.45 12.09 12.60
C LEU A 75 -2.22 12.08 13.50
N VAL A 76 -1.76 10.91 13.94
CA VAL A 76 -0.51 10.80 14.72
C VAL A 76 0.69 11.31 13.91
N GLN A 77 0.77 10.98 12.61
CA GLN A 77 1.85 11.47 11.75
C GLN A 77 1.83 12.98 11.56
N LEU A 78 0.65 13.58 11.42
CA LEU A 78 0.47 15.02 11.22
C LEU A 78 0.71 15.87 12.49
N PHE A 79 0.33 15.36 13.66
CA PHE A 79 0.37 16.14 14.91
C PHE A 79 1.47 15.70 15.88
N SER A 80 1.95 14.50 15.77
CA SER A 80 2.84 13.78 16.69
C SER A 80 2.29 13.59 18.11
N ILE A 81 2.66 12.46 18.71
CA ILE A 81 2.42 12.14 20.12
C ILE A 81 3.79 11.89 20.75
N GLY A 82 4.33 12.88 21.46
CA GLY A 82 5.70 12.82 21.97
C GLY A 82 6.72 12.70 20.83
N PRO A 83 7.56 11.63 20.81
CA PRO A 83 8.56 11.41 19.75
C PRO A 83 7.97 10.69 18.51
N ILE A 84 6.74 10.22 18.56
CA ILE A 84 6.07 9.47 17.49
C ILE A 84 5.31 10.43 16.58
N GLY A 85 5.56 10.37 15.29
CA GLY A 85 5.02 11.28 14.27
C GLY A 85 6.03 12.34 13.83
N GLY A 86 6.20 12.47 12.52
CA GLY A 86 7.17 13.38 11.90
C GLY A 86 6.70 14.82 11.80
N LYS A 87 5.40 15.12 12.00
CA LYS A 87 4.76 16.40 11.64
C LYS A 87 4.98 16.75 10.16
N VAL A 88 4.79 15.78 9.31
CA VAL A 88 5.00 15.87 7.86
C VAL A 88 3.66 15.70 7.12
N PRO A 89 3.47 16.31 5.95
CA PRO A 89 2.21 16.24 5.21
C PRO A 89 2.07 14.92 4.45
N ILE A 90 2.02 13.81 5.17
CA ILE A 90 1.89 12.45 4.65
C ILE A 90 0.60 11.81 5.15
N ILE A 91 -0.07 11.07 4.27
CA ILE A 91 -1.18 10.18 4.59
C ILE A 91 -0.61 8.78 4.83
N MET A 92 -1.11 8.12 5.87
CA MET A 92 -0.71 6.77 6.26
C MET A 92 -1.80 5.78 5.86
N GLY A 93 -1.42 4.57 5.51
CA GLY A 93 -2.36 3.51 5.16
C GLY A 93 -1.68 2.15 5.08
N THR A 94 -2.44 1.11 4.71
CA THR A 94 -1.95 -0.26 4.64
C THR A 94 -0.83 -0.41 3.61
N SER A 95 0.30 -0.98 4.02
CA SER A 95 1.46 -1.18 3.16
C SER A 95 1.22 -2.28 2.12
N SER A 96 1.47 -1.95 0.86
CA SER A 96 1.51 -2.92 -0.24
C SER A 96 2.82 -3.71 -0.28
N GLY A 97 3.89 -3.19 0.30
CA GLY A 97 5.21 -3.82 0.28
C GLY A 97 5.24 -5.20 0.93
N PHE A 98 4.37 -5.45 1.90
CA PHE A 98 4.28 -6.74 2.60
C PHE A 98 3.55 -7.84 1.82
N ILE A 99 2.88 -7.55 0.69
CA ILE A 99 2.04 -8.53 -0.03
C ILE A 99 2.83 -9.80 -0.36
N GLY A 100 4.04 -9.68 -0.90
CA GLY A 100 4.87 -10.83 -1.26
C GLY A 100 5.21 -11.71 -0.06
N VAL A 101 5.69 -11.09 1.03
CA VAL A 101 6.07 -11.80 2.26
C VAL A 101 4.84 -12.43 2.92
N PHE A 102 3.70 -11.76 2.94
CA PHE A 102 2.49 -12.31 3.54
C PHE A 102 1.85 -13.43 2.71
N ASN A 103 1.95 -13.38 1.38
CA ASN A 103 1.57 -14.51 0.53
C ASN A 103 2.43 -15.75 0.85
N SER A 104 3.73 -15.55 1.05
CA SER A 104 4.64 -16.62 1.48
C SER A 104 4.25 -17.20 2.84
N VAL A 105 3.98 -16.34 3.83
CA VAL A 105 3.52 -16.77 5.15
C VAL A 105 2.20 -17.53 5.04
N ALA A 106 1.24 -17.03 4.26
CA ALA A 106 -0.04 -17.71 4.03
C ALA A 106 0.17 -19.10 3.44
N ALA A 107 1.00 -19.24 2.42
CA ALA A 107 1.33 -20.52 1.79
C ALA A 107 2.04 -21.47 2.78
N THR A 108 3.07 -21.00 3.48
CA THR A 108 3.87 -21.80 4.43
C THR A 108 3.05 -22.29 5.63
N MET A 109 2.08 -21.49 6.07
CA MET A 109 1.20 -21.81 7.21
C MET A 109 -0.06 -22.56 6.82
N GLY A 110 -0.28 -22.82 5.52
CA GLY A 110 -1.46 -23.55 5.01
C GLY A 110 -2.75 -22.73 4.97
N GLY A 111 -2.66 -21.41 4.95
CA GLY A 111 -3.82 -20.50 4.89
C GLY A 111 -4.66 -20.44 6.17
N GLY A 112 -5.91 -20.00 6.03
CA GLY A 112 -6.88 -19.90 7.12
C GLY A 112 -6.63 -18.77 8.10
N VAL A 113 -7.49 -18.71 9.12
CA VAL A 113 -7.41 -17.69 10.19
C VAL A 113 -6.11 -17.81 11.02
N ILE A 114 -5.52 -19.01 11.10
CA ILE A 114 -4.25 -19.22 11.82
C ILE A 114 -3.10 -18.57 11.09
N ALA A 115 -3.00 -18.72 9.77
CA ALA A 115 -1.98 -18.05 8.96
C ALA A 115 -2.12 -16.53 9.03
N TYR A 116 -3.36 -16.03 8.93
CA TYR A 116 -3.64 -14.60 9.11
C TYR A 116 -3.28 -14.11 10.52
N GLY A 117 -3.54 -14.93 11.55
CA GLY A 117 -3.11 -14.67 12.92
C GLY A 117 -1.59 -14.60 13.08
N ALA A 118 -0.85 -15.45 12.36
CA ALA A 118 0.61 -15.41 12.33
C ALA A 118 1.15 -14.14 11.66
N ILE A 119 0.50 -13.67 10.60
CA ILE A 119 0.77 -12.37 10.00
C ILE A 119 0.56 -11.24 11.03
N MET A 120 -0.54 -11.27 11.78
CA MET A 120 -0.81 -10.26 12.82
C MET A 120 0.25 -10.30 13.94
N GLY A 121 0.60 -11.49 14.45
CA GLY A 121 1.63 -11.64 15.47
C GLY A 121 3.00 -11.14 15.01
N ALA A 122 3.39 -11.48 13.78
CA ALA A 122 4.62 -11.00 13.17
C ALA A 122 4.60 -9.47 12.95
N SER A 123 3.47 -8.91 12.55
CA SER A 123 3.30 -7.47 12.33
C SER A 123 3.36 -6.66 13.62
N ILE A 124 2.85 -7.18 14.74
CA ILE A 124 2.99 -6.55 16.07
C ILE A 124 4.47 -6.42 16.44
N LEU A 125 5.22 -7.52 16.36
CA LEU A 125 6.64 -7.53 16.72
C LEU A 125 7.48 -6.70 15.74
N GLY A 126 7.19 -6.83 14.45
CA GLY A 126 7.88 -6.08 13.40
C GLY A 126 7.66 -4.58 13.51
N GLY A 127 6.45 -4.13 13.81
CA GLY A 127 6.16 -2.72 14.02
C GLY A 127 6.85 -2.15 15.26
N LEU A 128 6.90 -2.91 16.36
CA LEU A 128 7.69 -2.51 17.54
C LEU A 128 9.19 -2.41 17.19
N PHE A 129 9.71 -3.36 16.43
CA PHE A 129 11.08 -3.33 15.94
C PHE A 129 11.36 -2.08 15.09
N GLU A 130 10.48 -1.77 14.12
CA GLU A 130 10.61 -0.57 13.28
C GLU A 130 10.50 0.72 14.09
N THR A 131 9.65 0.75 15.11
CA THR A 131 9.57 1.89 16.05
C THR A 131 10.92 2.15 16.71
N VAL A 132 11.57 1.09 17.20
CA VAL A 132 12.92 1.17 17.78
C VAL A 132 13.93 1.62 16.72
N LEU A 133 13.87 1.05 15.51
CA LEU A 133 14.72 1.44 14.38
C LEU A 133 14.60 2.94 14.07
N GLY A 134 13.37 3.48 14.11
CA GLY A 134 13.10 4.90 13.91
C GLY A 134 13.86 5.80 14.89
N PHE A 135 13.97 5.43 16.16
CA PHE A 135 14.75 6.19 17.15
C PHE A 135 16.26 6.15 16.88
N PHE A 136 16.76 5.09 16.26
CA PHE A 136 18.17 4.95 15.86
C PHE A 136 18.44 5.30 14.40
N LEU A 137 17.51 5.98 13.72
CA LEU A 137 17.60 6.26 12.29
C LEU A 137 18.78 7.16 11.93
N LYS A 138 19.13 8.15 12.77
CA LYS A 138 20.20 9.13 12.49
C LYS A 138 21.53 8.46 12.09
N PRO A 139 22.11 7.50 12.84
CA PRO A 139 23.33 6.83 12.42
C PRO A 139 23.11 5.90 11.19
N LEU A 140 21.89 5.47 10.93
CA LEU A 140 21.56 4.55 9.85
C LEU A 140 21.29 5.29 8.52
N ARG A 141 20.96 6.59 8.55
CA ARG A 141 20.62 7.40 7.36
C ARG A 141 21.68 7.31 6.25
N LYS A 142 22.96 7.19 6.61
CA LYS A 142 24.07 7.03 5.64
C LYS A 142 23.99 5.79 4.75
N PHE A 143 23.22 4.79 5.19
CA PHE A 143 23.00 3.55 4.43
C PHE A 143 21.83 3.67 3.44
N PHE A 144 21.04 4.73 3.55
CA PHE A 144 19.79 4.96 2.81
C PHE A 144 19.83 6.25 1.96
N PRO A 145 20.86 6.46 1.09
CA PRO A 145 20.83 7.54 0.12
C PRO A 145 19.68 7.35 -0.87
N ALA A 146 19.32 8.37 -1.64
CA ALA A 146 18.16 8.33 -2.54
C ALA A 146 18.27 7.23 -3.60
N VAL A 147 19.47 6.88 -4.07
CA VAL A 147 19.70 5.76 -4.98
C VAL A 147 19.30 4.42 -4.35
N VAL A 148 19.58 4.19 -3.07
CA VAL A 148 19.21 2.96 -2.37
C VAL A 148 17.71 2.93 -2.10
N THR A 149 17.16 4.01 -1.51
CA THR A 149 15.72 4.08 -1.20
C THR A 149 14.88 3.97 -2.47
N GLY A 150 15.29 4.65 -3.54
CA GLY A 150 14.62 4.58 -4.83
C GLY A 150 14.67 3.19 -5.47
N THR A 151 15.79 2.49 -5.35
CA THR A 151 15.94 1.10 -5.83
C THR A 151 15.01 0.15 -5.08
N VAL A 152 14.87 0.33 -3.77
CA VAL A 152 13.95 -0.45 -2.94
C VAL A 152 12.50 -0.19 -3.35
N VAL A 153 12.08 1.08 -3.44
CA VAL A 153 10.72 1.46 -3.85
C VAL A 153 10.41 0.95 -5.27
N LEU A 154 11.36 1.06 -6.19
CA LEU A 154 11.24 0.52 -7.55
C LEU A 154 11.04 -1.00 -7.53
N SER A 155 11.79 -1.73 -6.71
CA SER A 155 11.66 -3.19 -6.61
C SER A 155 10.32 -3.62 -6.01
N ILE A 156 9.78 -2.85 -5.05
CA ILE A 156 8.43 -3.05 -4.52
C ILE A 156 7.40 -2.93 -5.64
N GLY A 157 7.44 -1.82 -6.38
CA GLY A 157 6.51 -1.59 -7.48
C GLY A 157 6.55 -2.68 -8.55
N LEU A 158 7.75 -3.09 -8.99
CA LEU A 158 7.94 -4.14 -9.98
C LEU A 158 7.40 -5.50 -9.50
N SER A 159 7.65 -5.86 -8.26
CA SER A 159 7.15 -7.12 -7.67
C SER A 159 5.62 -7.14 -7.58
N LEU A 160 5.00 -6.00 -7.34
CA LEU A 160 3.54 -5.88 -7.22
C LEU A 160 2.80 -5.85 -8.56
N ILE A 161 3.47 -5.52 -9.69
CA ILE A 161 2.82 -5.55 -11.01
C ILE A 161 2.25 -6.94 -11.31
N SER A 162 2.97 -8.01 -11.03
CA SER A 162 2.49 -9.38 -11.22
C SER A 162 1.22 -9.67 -10.41
N VAL A 163 1.15 -9.17 -9.17
CA VAL A 163 -0.04 -9.29 -8.31
C VAL A 163 -1.22 -8.53 -8.91
N GLY A 164 -0.97 -7.33 -9.44
CA GLY A 164 -1.97 -6.52 -10.12
C GLY A 164 -2.53 -7.23 -11.37
N ILE A 165 -1.68 -7.83 -12.18
CA ILE A 165 -2.07 -8.58 -13.39
C ILE A 165 -2.85 -9.85 -13.02
N ASN A 166 -2.49 -10.55 -11.95
CA ASN A 166 -3.26 -11.68 -11.47
C ASN A 166 -4.69 -11.26 -11.07
N SER A 167 -4.84 -10.14 -10.38
CA SER A 167 -6.16 -9.59 -10.07
C SER A 167 -6.90 -9.13 -11.34
N PHE A 168 -6.17 -8.59 -12.33
CA PHE A 168 -6.72 -8.19 -13.65
C PHE A 168 -7.40 -9.36 -14.37
N GLY A 169 -6.84 -10.58 -14.23
CA GLY A 169 -7.43 -11.80 -14.75
C GLY A 169 -8.62 -12.35 -13.95
N GLY A 170 -9.02 -11.73 -12.85
CA GLY A 170 -10.10 -12.21 -11.98
C GLY A 170 -9.62 -12.80 -10.65
N GLY A 171 -8.29 -12.88 -10.42
CA GLY A 171 -7.67 -13.44 -9.23
C GLY A 171 -7.33 -14.94 -9.37
N ASN A 172 -6.19 -15.37 -8.82
CA ASN A 172 -5.66 -16.73 -8.98
C ASN A 172 -6.58 -17.85 -8.52
N SER A 173 -7.51 -17.56 -7.61
CA SER A 173 -8.47 -18.54 -7.07
C SER A 173 -9.77 -18.64 -7.90
N ALA A 174 -9.96 -17.77 -8.90
CA ALA A 174 -11.15 -17.75 -9.70
C ALA A 174 -11.16 -18.93 -10.69
N LYS A 175 -12.27 -19.66 -10.77
CA LYS A 175 -12.45 -20.74 -11.76
C LYS A 175 -12.48 -20.23 -13.19
N ASP A 176 -12.89 -18.97 -13.39
CA ASP A 176 -12.90 -18.25 -14.66
C ASP A 176 -11.70 -17.29 -14.83
N PHE A 177 -10.57 -17.59 -14.18
CA PHE A 177 -9.35 -16.81 -14.30
C PHE A 177 -8.92 -16.65 -15.77
N GLY A 178 -8.63 -15.40 -16.17
CA GLY A 178 -8.23 -15.07 -17.55
C GLY A 178 -9.39 -15.07 -18.55
N SER A 179 -10.64 -15.19 -18.11
CA SER A 179 -11.81 -15.07 -19.02
C SER A 179 -11.85 -13.70 -19.68
N MET A 180 -12.43 -13.64 -20.90
CA MET A 180 -12.55 -12.39 -21.64
C MET A 180 -13.39 -11.36 -20.88
N GLU A 181 -14.38 -11.78 -20.12
CA GLU A 181 -15.19 -10.92 -19.26
C GLU A 181 -14.35 -10.24 -18.18
N ASN A 182 -13.49 -11.00 -17.49
CA ASN A 182 -12.58 -10.44 -16.48
C ASN A 182 -11.58 -9.48 -17.11
N LEU A 183 -10.95 -9.87 -18.23
CA LEU A 183 -9.94 -9.05 -18.91
C LEU A 183 -10.53 -7.74 -19.45
N LEU A 184 -11.72 -7.79 -20.08
CA LEU A 184 -12.37 -6.62 -20.62
C LEU A 184 -12.85 -5.67 -19.52
N LEU A 185 -13.37 -6.20 -18.41
CA LEU A 185 -13.78 -5.38 -17.26
C LEU A 185 -12.58 -4.66 -16.64
N ALA A 186 -11.47 -5.37 -16.45
CA ALA A 186 -10.24 -4.77 -15.92
C ALA A 186 -9.64 -3.73 -16.88
N LEU A 187 -9.60 -4.03 -18.18
CA LEU A 187 -9.15 -3.10 -19.20
C LEU A 187 -10.03 -1.84 -19.24
N PHE A 188 -11.35 -2.00 -19.16
CA PHE A 188 -12.29 -0.88 -19.08
C PHE A 188 -11.97 0.04 -17.89
N VAL A 189 -11.76 -0.52 -16.69
CA VAL A 189 -11.36 0.24 -15.50
C VAL A 189 -10.06 1.01 -15.73
N LEU A 190 -9.04 0.35 -16.27
CA LEU A 190 -7.75 0.97 -16.57
C LEU A 190 -7.89 2.12 -17.58
N VAL A 191 -8.66 1.92 -18.65
CA VAL A 191 -8.91 2.98 -19.66
C VAL A 191 -9.65 4.16 -19.03
N VAL A 192 -10.67 3.92 -18.20
CA VAL A 192 -11.38 5.01 -17.50
C VAL A 192 -10.42 5.80 -16.62
N ILE A 193 -9.55 5.10 -15.85
CA ILE A 193 -8.53 5.77 -15.03
C ILE A 193 -7.62 6.67 -15.88
N LEU A 194 -7.13 6.16 -17.01
CA LEU A 194 -6.24 6.92 -17.90
C LEU A 194 -6.96 8.15 -18.49
N VAL A 195 -8.19 7.98 -18.98
CA VAL A 195 -9.00 9.07 -19.54
C VAL A 195 -9.27 10.14 -18.50
N VAL A 196 -9.67 9.76 -17.27
CA VAL A 196 -9.95 10.73 -16.21
C VAL A 196 -8.66 11.41 -15.72
N LYS A 197 -7.57 10.66 -15.58
CA LYS A 197 -6.29 11.20 -15.11
C LYS A 197 -5.71 12.25 -16.06
N HIS A 198 -5.83 12.05 -17.36
CA HIS A 198 -5.26 12.95 -18.38
C HIS A 198 -6.28 13.94 -18.93
N GLY A 199 -7.56 13.59 -18.97
CA GLY A 199 -8.62 14.45 -19.51
C GLY A 199 -9.21 15.42 -18.49
N CYS A 200 -9.14 15.11 -17.20
CA CYS A 200 -9.71 15.95 -16.14
C CYS A 200 -8.61 16.62 -15.32
N LYS A 201 -8.89 17.85 -14.87
CA LYS A 201 -7.98 18.62 -13.99
C LYS A 201 -8.52 18.67 -12.56
N GLY A 202 -7.65 19.02 -11.62
CA GLY A 202 -8.01 19.22 -10.20
C GLY A 202 -8.47 17.94 -9.53
N PHE A 203 -9.55 18.02 -8.75
CA PHE A 203 -10.06 16.95 -7.91
C PHE A 203 -10.33 15.63 -8.66
N LEU A 204 -11.00 15.70 -9.82
CA LEU A 204 -11.33 14.50 -10.61
C LEU A 204 -10.09 13.79 -11.14
N GLY A 205 -9.14 14.53 -11.70
CA GLY A 205 -7.87 13.94 -12.19
C GLY A 205 -7.07 13.26 -11.09
N SER A 206 -7.03 13.84 -9.89
CA SER A 206 -6.35 13.27 -8.74
C SER A 206 -7.08 12.05 -8.15
N SER A 207 -8.41 11.98 -8.34
CA SER A 207 -9.25 10.87 -7.87
C SER A 207 -9.51 9.81 -8.96
N ALA A 208 -8.73 9.80 -10.05
CA ALA A 208 -8.98 8.98 -11.23
C ALA A 208 -9.12 7.49 -10.91
N ILE A 209 -8.32 6.95 -10.00
CA ILE A 209 -8.38 5.53 -9.59
C ILE A 209 -9.73 5.23 -8.93
N PHE A 210 -10.19 6.11 -8.03
CA PHE A 210 -11.49 5.96 -7.39
C PHE A 210 -12.65 6.04 -8.40
N VAL A 211 -12.59 6.97 -9.35
CA VAL A 211 -13.57 7.09 -10.43
C VAL A 211 -13.59 5.84 -11.31
N GLY A 212 -12.41 5.30 -11.66
CA GLY A 212 -12.29 4.07 -12.43
C GLY A 212 -12.94 2.86 -11.74
N ILE A 213 -12.79 2.76 -10.42
CA ILE A 213 -13.44 1.69 -9.65
C ILE A 213 -14.96 1.85 -9.63
N ILE A 214 -15.47 3.06 -9.42
CA ILE A 214 -16.91 3.29 -9.49
C ILE A 214 -17.45 2.90 -10.90
N ALA A 215 -16.75 3.29 -11.95
CA ALA A 215 -17.12 2.90 -13.32
C ALA A 215 -17.07 1.36 -13.49
N GLY A 216 -16.06 0.69 -12.91
CA GLY A 216 -15.94 -0.76 -12.90
C GLY A 216 -17.09 -1.45 -12.17
N TYR A 217 -17.52 -0.92 -11.03
CA TYR A 217 -18.72 -1.41 -10.34
C TYR A 217 -19.97 -1.29 -11.21
N ILE A 218 -20.18 -0.12 -11.83
CA ILE A 218 -21.31 0.09 -12.73
C ILE A 218 -21.26 -0.90 -13.90
N ALA A 219 -20.09 -1.09 -14.50
CA ALA A 219 -19.91 -2.06 -15.57
C ALA A 219 -20.21 -3.49 -15.13
N ALA A 220 -19.73 -3.91 -13.95
CA ALA A 220 -20.01 -5.24 -13.38
C ALA A 220 -21.51 -5.44 -13.10
N ILE A 221 -22.23 -4.42 -12.62
CA ILE A 221 -23.69 -4.45 -12.45
C ILE A 221 -24.38 -4.65 -13.81
N ILE A 222 -24.00 -3.89 -14.82
CA ILE A 222 -24.58 -4.02 -16.17
C ILE A 222 -24.30 -5.40 -16.75
N MET A 223 -23.06 -5.91 -16.58
CA MET A 223 -22.71 -7.27 -17.01
C MET A 223 -23.61 -8.32 -16.34
N GLY A 224 -23.88 -8.16 -15.03
CA GLY A 224 -24.77 -9.07 -14.28
C GLY A 224 -26.23 -9.05 -14.75
N LEU A 225 -26.66 -7.98 -15.42
CA LEU A 225 -28.01 -7.89 -16.01
C LEU A 225 -28.11 -8.47 -17.43
N VAL A 226 -26.96 -8.53 -18.14
CA VAL A 226 -26.94 -8.85 -19.59
C VAL A 226 -26.28 -10.20 -19.87
N LEU A 227 -25.27 -10.58 -19.07
CA LEU A 227 -24.45 -11.77 -19.29
C LEU A 227 -24.82 -12.91 -18.30
N PRO A 228 -24.55 -14.18 -18.66
CA PRO A 228 -24.70 -15.29 -17.73
C PRO A 228 -23.76 -15.11 -16.53
N THR A 229 -24.33 -15.15 -15.33
CA THR A 229 -23.61 -14.98 -14.05
C THR A 229 -22.93 -16.25 -13.56
N THR A 230 -23.33 -17.40 -14.11
CA THR A 230 -22.77 -18.72 -13.79
C THR A 230 -22.08 -19.32 -15.02
N ALA A 231 -21.20 -20.26 -14.77
CA ALA A 231 -20.55 -21.10 -15.78
C ALA A 231 -20.36 -22.50 -15.20
N VAL A 232 -20.04 -23.47 -16.05
CA VAL A 232 -19.77 -24.84 -15.66
C VAL A 232 -18.28 -25.12 -15.88
N ASP A 233 -17.61 -25.72 -14.87
CA ASP A 233 -16.21 -26.10 -14.99
C ASP A 233 -16.01 -27.41 -15.78
N ALA A 234 -14.76 -27.83 -15.93
CA ALA A 234 -14.42 -29.06 -16.65
C ALA A 234 -14.99 -30.33 -16.02
N ASP A 235 -15.30 -30.28 -14.73
CA ASP A 235 -15.87 -31.40 -13.96
C ASP A 235 -17.41 -31.38 -13.98
N GLY A 236 -18.05 -30.47 -14.69
CA GLY A 236 -19.48 -30.30 -14.79
C GLY A 236 -20.12 -29.59 -13.59
N VAL A 237 -19.33 -28.95 -12.73
CA VAL A 237 -19.81 -28.24 -11.54
C VAL A 237 -20.10 -26.78 -11.89
N GLU A 238 -21.33 -26.36 -11.59
CA GLU A 238 -21.72 -24.95 -11.78
C GLU A 238 -21.02 -24.05 -10.75
N PHE A 239 -20.53 -22.90 -11.18
CA PHE A 239 -19.91 -21.89 -10.33
C PHE A 239 -20.32 -20.47 -10.73
N THR A 240 -20.30 -19.55 -9.77
CA THR A 240 -20.53 -18.12 -10.02
C THR A 240 -19.23 -17.47 -10.52
N LYS A 241 -19.32 -16.69 -11.60
CA LYS A 241 -18.18 -15.99 -12.19
C LYS A 241 -17.60 -14.94 -11.24
N ALA A 242 -16.29 -14.71 -11.30
CA ALA A 242 -15.55 -13.86 -10.34
C ALA A 242 -15.95 -12.37 -10.37
N TRP A 243 -16.50 -11.90 -11.47
CA TRP A 243 -16.93 -10.51 -11.63
C TRP A 243 -18.37 -10.24 -11.11
N VAL A 244 -19.10 -11.27 -10.64
CA VAL A 244 -20.47 -11.14 -10.13
C VAL A 244 -20.47 -10.57 -8.71
N LEU A 245 -21.28 -9.53 -8.50
CA LEU A 245 -21.41 -8.85 -7.22
C LEU A 245 -22.37 -9.55 -6.28
N ASN A 246 -21.93 -9.87 -5.07
CA ASN A 246 -22.77 -10.45 -4.02
C ASN A 246 -23.37 -9.36 -3.13
N TRP A 247 -24.52 -8.83 -3.50
CA TRP A 247 -25.22 -7.76 -2.80
C TRP A 247 -25.77 -8.16 -1.43
N ASP A 248 -25.95 -9.45 -1.15
CA ASP A 248 -26.46 -9.94 0.14
C ASP A 248 -25.53 -9.55 1.29
N LYS A 249 -24.21 -9.57 1.06
CA LYS A 249 -23.24 -9.09 2.05
C LYS A 249 -23.46 -7.63 2.43
N VAL A 250 -23.75 -6.80 1.43
CA VAL A 250 -23.99 -5.36 1.66
C VAL A 250 -25.34 -5.14 2.36
N ALA A 251 -26.36 -5.93 2.00
CA ALA A 251 -27.67 -5.84 2.63
C ALA A 251 -27.60 -6.18 4.12
N GLN A 252 -26.86 -7.23 4.48
CA GLN A 252 -26.69 -7.71 5.86
C GLN A 252 -25.79 -6.81 6.73
N ALA A 253 -24.88 -6.05 6.13
CA ALA A 253 -23.95 -5.17 6.85
C ALA A 253 -24.69 -4.01 7.54
N GLY A 254 -24.32 -3.74 8.78
CA GLY A 254 -24.88 -2.64 9.56
C GLY A 254 -24.45 -1.25 9.07
N TRP A 255 -25.17 -0.22 9.52
CA TRP A 255 -24.82 1.17 9.23
C TRP A 255 -23.77 1.74 10.18
N PHE A 256 -23.67 1.21 11.40
CA PHE A 256 -22.73 1.68 12.40
C PHE A 256 -22.19 0.51 13.22
N ALA A 257 -20.87 0.44 13.36
CA ALA A 257 -20.20 -0.43 14.30
C ALA A 257 -18.86 0.18 14.72
N ILE A 258 -18.48 -0.09 15.95
CA ILE A 258 -17.15 0.29 16.47
C ILE A 258 -16.12 -0.71 15.92
N PRO A 259 -14.95 -0.24 15.46
CA PRO A 259 -13.86 -1.10 15.02
C PRO A 259 -13.51 -2.17 16.07
N LYS A 260 -13.45 -3.43 15.65
CA LYS A 260 -13.21 -4.56 16.55
C LYS A 260 -11.72 -4.67 16.85
N LEU A 261 -11.37 -4.64 18.12
CA LEU A 261 -10.04 -4.99 18.58
C LEU A 261 -9.85 -6.52 18.53
N MET A 262 -8.72 -6.98 18.03
CA MET A 262 -8.35 -8.41 17.89
C MET A 262 -9.44 -9.26 17.21
N PRO A 263 -9.91 -8.86 16.01
CA PRO A 263 -10.89 -9.69 15.28
C PRO A 263 -10.30 -11.05 14.90
N VAL A 264 -8.97 -11.11 14.81
CA VAL A 264 -8.19 -12.36 14.67
C VAL A 264 -7.18 -12.41 15.80
N LYS A 265 -7.06 -13.56 16.45
CA LYS A 265 -6.09 -13.76 17.53
C LYS A 265 -4.68 -13.80 16.95
N PRO A 266 -3.74 -12.95 17.41
CA PRO A 266 -2.35 -13.00 16.98
C PRO A 266 -1.69 -14.33 17.35
N VAL A 267 -0.94 -14.89 16.41
CA VAL A 267 -0.13 -16.11 16.60
C VAL A 267 1.34 -15.75 16.41
N PHE A 268 2.19 -16.12 17.32
CA PHE A 268 3.62 -15.82 17.25
C PHE A 268 4.38 -17.04 16.75
N ASP A 269 4.70 -17.06 15.46
CA ASP A 269 5.43 -18.13 14.79
C ASP A 269 6.67 -17.57 14.10
N LEU A 270 7.83 -18.19 14.35
CA LEU A 270 9.10 -17.73 13.80
C LEU A 270 9.13 -17.77 12.25
N ARG A 271 8.36 -18.66 11.63
CA ARG A 271 8.25 -18.75 10.16
C ARG A 271 7.63 -17.51 9.55
N ALA A 272 6.74 -16.84 10.30
CA ALA A 272 6.17 -15.56 9.91
C ALA A 272 7.03 -14.37 10.40
N ILE A 273 7.52 -14.42 11.64
CA ILE A 273 8.22 -13.30 12.29
C ILE A 273 9.51 -12.94 11.54
N LEU A 274 10.35 -13.92 11.19
CA LEU A 274 11.66 -13.64 10.59
C LEU A 274 11.58 -12.89 9.25
N PRO A 275 10.82 -13.34 8.24
CA PRO A 275 10.73 -12.62 6.98
C PRO A 275 10.03 -11.27 7.13
N VAL A 276 9.05 -11.16 8.03
CA VAL A 276 8.33 -9.92 8.30
C VAL A 276 9.23 -8.88 8.97
N LEU A 277 10.08 -9.27 9.93
CA LEU A 277 11.08 -8.36 10.53
C LEU A 277 12.02 -7.75 9.49
N VAL A 278 12.49 -8.56 8.55
CA VAL A 278 13.37 -8.07 7.48
C VAL A 278 12.60 -7.09 6.58
N MET A 279 11.32 -7.36 6.28
CA MET A 279 10.49 -6.46 5.50
C MET A 279 10.26 -5.12 6.22
N PHE A 280 10.19 -5.08 7.54
CA PHE A 280 10.11 -3.84 8.30
C PHE A 280 11.36 -2.95 8.18
N ILE A 281 12.54 -3.53 7.93
CA ILE A 281 13.72 -2.73 7.56
C ILE A 281 13.51 -2.08 6.20
N VAL A 282 12.92 -2.81 5.25
CA VAL A 282 12.65 -2.32 3.90
C VAL A 282 11.61 -1.19 3.93
N THR A 283 10.53 -1.32 4.69
CA THR A 283 9.50 -0.28 4.82
C THR A 283 10.02 0.96 5.55
N ALA A 284 10.90 0.82 6.54
CA ALA A 284 11.58 1.96 7.14
C ALA A 284 12.38 2.76 6.09
N VAL A 285 13.02 2.08 5.14
CA VAL A 285 13.72 2.73 4.01
C VAL A 285 12.73 3.43 3.08
N GLU A 286 11.60 2.79 2.75
CA GLU A 286 10.51 3.37 1.96
C GLU A 286 9.99 4.64 2.61
N THR A 287 9.67 4.60 3.90
CA THR A 287 9.16 5.76 4.66
C THR A 287 10.15 6.93 4.71
N VAL A 288 11.46 6.66 4.84
CA VAL A 288 12.49 7.69 4.71
C VAL A 288 12.46 8.35 3.33
N GLY A 289 12.31 7.56 2.27
CA GLY A 289 12.18 8.04 0.89
C GLY A 289 10.93 8.91 0.69
N ASP A 290 9.79 8.46 1.19
CA ASP A 290 8.51 9.16 1.07
C ASP A 290 8.50 10.49 1.84
N ILE A 291 8.99 10.50 3.07
CA ILE A 291 9.11 11.73 3.87
C ILE A 291 10.05 12.72 3.17
N SER A 292 11.21 12.26 2.71
CA SER A 292 12.14 13.11 1.96
C SER A 292 11.50 13.64 0.68
N GLY A 293 10.74 12.80 -0.04
CA GLY A 293 10.02 13.16 -1.25
C GLY A 293 8.97 14.26 -1.03
N VAL A 294 8.17 14.12 0.03
CA VAL A 294 7.13 15.11 0.40
C VAL A 294 7.75 16.42 0.89
N MET A 295 8.81 16.35 1.71
CA MET A 295 9.44 17.55 2.25
C MET A 295 10.12 18.36 1.15
N GLU A 296 10.86 17.71 0.26
CA GLU A 296 11.49 18.39 -0.87
C GLU A 296 10.46 18.80 -1.94
N GLY A 297 9.62 17.84 -2.37
CA GLY A 297 8.65 18.08 -3.43
C GLY A 297 7.51 19.01 -3.01
N GLY A 298 6.98 18.89 -1.79
CA GLY A 298 5.87 19.66 -1.27
C GLY A 298 6.28 20.93 -0.53
N MET A 299 7.22 20.81 0.41
CA MET A 299 7.63 21.88 1.31
C MET A 299 8.84 22.68 0.80
N GLY A 300 9.53 22.21 -0.26
CA GLY A 300 10.70 22.87 -0.84
C GLY A 300 11.95 22.88 0.05
N ARG A 301 12.05 21.94 1.00
CA ARG A 301 13.20 21.78 1.91
C ARG A 301 13.50 20.33 2.22
N GLU A 302 14.69 20.03 2.65
CA GLU A 302 15.03 18.70 3.15
C GLU A 302 14.30 18.36 4.44
N ALA A 303 14.07 17.06 4.63
CA ALA A 303 13.55 16.53 5.88
C ALA A 303 14.64 16.58 6.97
N THR A 304 14.25 16.97 8.17
CA THR A 304 15.13 16.95 9.34
C THR A 304 15.24 15.55 9.92
N ASP A 305 16.34 15.26 10.64
CA ASP A 305 16.50 13.97 11.34
C ASP A 305 15.34 13.67 12.28
N LYS A 306 14.74 14.69 12.91
CA LYS A 306 13.60 14.53 13.81
C LYS A 306 12.32 14.15 13.07
N GLU A 307 12.08 14.74 11.90
CA GLU A 307 10.92 14.41 11.05
C GLU A 307 11.03 12.98 10.52
N LEU A 308 12.22 12.58 10.05
CA LEU A 308 12.48 11.22 9.59
C LEU A 308 12.33 10.20 10.74
N SER A 309 12.99 10.45 11.88
CA SER A 309 12.94 9.57 13.05
C SER A 309 11.52 9.41 13.59
N GLY A 310 10.82 10.53 13.78
CA GLY A 310 9.43 10.52 14.26
C GLY A 310 8.47 9.88 13.27
N GLY A 311 8.71 10.06 11.96
CA GLY A 311 7.93 9.47 10.89
C GLY A 311 8.05 7.95 10.82
N VAL A 312 9.27 7.41 10.85
CA VAL A 312 9.52 5.96 10.87
C VAL A 312 9.02 5.34 12.18
N ALA A 313 9.19 6.03 13.33
CA ALA A 313 8.62 5.56 14.59
C ALA A 313 7.09 5.50 14.56
N CYS A 314 6.44 6.43 13.85
CA CYS A 314 4.98 6.41 13.63
C CYS A 314 4.56 5.26 12.72
N ASP A 315 5.33 4.95 11.71
CA ASP A 315 5.12 3.81 10.80
C ASP A 315 5.12 2.50 11.59
N GLY A 316 6.15 2.27 12.40
CA GLY A 316 6.28 1.08 13.21
C GLY A 316 5.17 0.92 14.25
N ILE A 317 4.92 1.94 15.10
CA ILE A 317 3.85 1.86 16.11
C ILE A 317 2.47 1.79 15.47
N GLY A 318 2.28 2.48 14.34
CA GLY A 318 1.07 2.41 13.52
C GLY A 318 0.82 1.02 12.97
N SER A 319 1.87 0.30 12.56
CA SER A 319 1.82 -1.09 12.10
C SER A 319 1.43 -2.05 13.23
N SER A 320 2.02 -1.89 14.43
CA SER A 320 1.63 -2.68 15.60
C SER A 320 0.18 -2.41 16.00
N PHE A 321 -0.24 -1.14 15.98
CA PHE A 321 -1.62 -0.74 16.22
C PHE A 321 -2.57 -1.33 15.18
N ALA A 322 -2.21 -1.29 13.89
CA ALA A 322 -2.97 -1.88 12.80
C ALA A 322 -3.20 -3.39 13.02
N ALA A 323 -2.14 -4.12 13.38
CA ALA A 323 -2.21 -5.56 13.63
C ALA A 323 -3.13 -5.93 14.81
N LEU A 324 -3.22 -5.07 15.84
CA LEU A 324 -4.20 -5.25 16.92
C LEU A 324 -5.65 -5.13 16.44
N PHE A 325 -5.90 -4.41 15.36
CA PHE A 325 -7.20 -4.32 14.70
C PHE A 325 -7.38 -5.33 13.56
N GLY A 326 -6.47 -6.31 13.42
CA GLY A 326 -6.49 -7.31 12.35
C GLY A 326 -6.13 -6.73 10.97
N VAL A 327 -5.55 -5.54 10.92
CA VAL A 327 -5.13 -4.86 9.70
C VAL A 327 -3.66 -5.13 9.43
N LEU A 328 -3.27 -5.22 8.17
CA LEU A 328 -1.86 -5.36 7.76
C LEU A 328 -1.05 -4.10 8.16
N PRO A 329 0.30 -4.19 8.20
CA PRO A 329 1.16 -3.08 8.56
C PRO A 329 0.80 -1.77 7.85
N ASN A 330 0.94 -0.68 8.57
CA ASN A 330 0.67 0.66 8.10
C ASN A 330 1.97 1.31 7.62
N THR A 331 1.93 2.13 6.58
CA THR A 331 3.09 2.86 6.05
C THR A 331 2.68 4.19 5.44
N SER A 332 3.67 5.02 5.11
CA SER A 332 3.47 6.22 4.28
C SER A 332 2.98 5.84 2.88
N PHE A 333 2.10 6.66 2.31
CA PHE A 333 1.52 6.38 0.99
C PHE A 333 2.29 7.10 -0.13
N SER A 334 3.14 6.37 -0.85
CA SER A 334 3.99 6.90 -1.93
C SER A 334 3.19 7.58 -3.05
N GLN A 335 1.95 7.14 -3.33
CA GLN A 335 1.07 7.80 -4.31
C GLN A 335 0.71 9.22 -3.87
N ASN A 336 0.55 9.45 -2.56
CA ASN A 336 0.27 10.78 -2.02
C ASN A 336 1.50 11.69 -2.05
N VAL A 337 2.71 11.13 -2.02
CA VAL A 337 3.95 11.90 -2.24
C VAL A 337 3.92 12.57 -3.62
N GLY A 338 3.57 11.80 -4.66
CA GLY A 338 3.39 12.35 -6.01
C GLY A 338 2.30 13.43 -6.08
N LEU A 339 1.19 13.22 -5.39
CA LEU A 339 0.09 14.18 -5.33
C LEU A 339 0.52 15.49 -4.65
N VAL A 340 1.19 15.41 -3.50
CA VAL A 340 1.73 16.56 -2.78
C VAL A 340 2.75 17.31 -3.64
N THR A 341 3.64 16.59 -4.32
CA THR A 341 4.66 17.19 -5.19
C THR A 341 4.03 17.98 -6.35
N MET A 342 2.95 17.47 -6.95
CA MET A 342 2.25 18.13 -8.06
C MET A 342 1.37 19.30 -7.60
N THR A 343 0.61 19.10 -6.52
CA THR A 343 -0.39 20.08 -6.06
C THR A 343 0.16 21.09 -5.08
N LYS A 344 1.29 20.77 -4.44
CA LYS A 344 1.86 21.53 -3.32
C LYS A 344 0.92 21.68 -2.14
N VAL A 345 -0.11 20.85 -2.04
CA VAL A 345 -1.04 20.84 -0.90
C VAL A 345 -0.39 20.13 0.26
N VAL A 346 0.13 20.91 1.20
CA VAL A 346 0.83 20.42 2.40
C VAL A 346 0.08 20.78 3.69
N ASN A 347 -1.03 21.51 3.61
CA ASN A 347 -1.75 22.03 4.78
C ASN A 347 -2.23 20.91 5.71
N ARG A 348 -1.71 20.89 6.95
CA ARG A 348 -2.04 19.91 7.98
C ARG A 348 -3.54 19.83 8.25
N GLY A 349 -4.23 20.99 8.28
CA GLY A 349 -5.66 21.03 8.51
C GLY A 349 -6.48 20.39 7.39
N ALA A 350 -6.06 20.50 6.14
CA ALA A 350 -6.73 19.83 5.01
C ALA A 350 -6.51 18.30 5.08
N LEU A 351 -5.28 17.85 5.31
CA LEU A 351 -4.98 16.42 5.47
C LEU A 351 -5.69 15.80 6.68
N SER A 352 -5.84 16.56 7.79
CA SER A 352 -6.60 16.10 8.96
C SER A 352 -8.07 15.85 8.67
N VAL A 353 -8.69 16.68 7.83
CA VAL A 353 -10.08 16.44 7.39
C VAL A 353 -10.19 15.14 6.63
N GLY A 354 -9.22 14.82 5.75
CA GLY A 354 -9.15 13.52 5.09
C GLY A 354 -9.00 12.37 6.09
N ALA A 355 -8.11 12.50 7.06
CA ALA A 355 -7.92 11.49 8.10
C ALA A 355 -9.18 11.25 8.94
N ILE A 356 -9.89 12.33 9.34
CA ILE A 356 -11.17 12.24 10.05
C ILE A 356 -12.22 11.55 9.17
N PHE A 357 -12.27 11.85 7.87
CA PHE A 357 -13.18 11.17 6.94
C PHE A 357 -12.91 9.66 6.88
N LEU A 358 -11.64 9.23 6.85
CA LEU A 358 -11.28 7.80 6.93
C LEU A 358 -11.75 7.16 8.24
N ILE A 359 -11.59 7.85 9.38
CA ILE A 359 -12.09 7.36 10.68
C ILE A 359 -13.61 7.17 10.62
N LEU A 360 -14.34 8.14 10.08
CA LEU A 360 -15.79 8.05 9.92
C LEU A 360 -16.20 6.91 9.00
N CYS A 361 -15.51 6.70 7.88
CA CYS A 361 -15.71 5.55 7.01
C CYS A 361 -15.49 4.23 7.76
N GLY A 362 -14.49 4.18 8.64
CA GLY A 362 -14.20 3.05 9.51
C GLY A 362 -15.28 2.75 10.57
N LEU A 363 -16.25 3.63 10.77
CA LEU A 363 -17.42 3.40 11.65
C LEU A 363 -18.63 2.86 10.88
N ILE A 364 -18.54 2.72 9.55
CA ILE A 364 -19.65 2.30 8.67
C ILE A 364 -19.33 0.95 8.03
N PRO A 365 -19.73 -0.20 8.63
CA PRO A 365 -19.47 -1.55 8.08
C PRO A 365 -19.98 -1.72 6.66
N LYS A 366 -21.06 -1.04 6.31
CA LYS A 366 -21.64 -1.08 4.96
C LYS A 366 -20.65 -0.65 3.87
N LEU A 367 -19.75 0.30 4.15
CA LEU A 367 -18.67 0.69 3.24
C LEU A 367 -17.63 -0.44 3.09
N GLY A 368 -17.27 -1.11 4.20
CA GLY A 368 -16.41 -2.28 4.16
C GLY A 368 -17.02 -3.43 3.36
N ALA A 369 -18.33 -3.65 3.50
CA ALA A 369 -19.07 -4.66 2.73
C ALA A 369 -19.07 -4.32 1.23
N ILE A 370 -19.32 -3.06 0.83
CA ILE A 370 -19.22 -2.64 -0.57
C ILE A 370 -17.83 -2.95 -1.14
N VAL A 371 -16.78 -2.65 -0.40
CA VAL A 371 -15.41 -2.93 -0.85
C VAL A 371 -15.15 -4.44 -0.92
N SER A 372 -15.68 -5.23 0.02
CA SER A 372 -15.46 -6.69 0.08
C SER A 372 -16.08 -7.44 -1.11
N ILE A 373 -17.10 -6.89 -1.74
CA ILE A 373 -17.74 -7.49 -2.93
C ILE A 373 -17.12 -7.03 -4.25
N MET A 374 -16.10 -6.19 -4.21
CA MET A 374 -15.45 -5.67 -5.41
C MET A 374 -14.85 -6.81 -6.24
N PRO A 375 -15.24 -6.93 -7.52
CA PRO A 375 -14.63 -7.93 -8.40
C PRO A 375 -13.12 -7.78 -8.48
N GLN A 376 -12.39 -8.90 -8.44
CA GLN A 376 -10.93 -8.88 -8.55
C GLN A 376 -10.46 -8.23 -9.85
N SER A 377 -11.19 -8.37 -10.95
CA SER A 377 -10.88 -7.71 -12.22
C SER A 377 -10.99 -6.18 -12.14
N VAL A 378 -11.99 -5.64 -11.42
CA VAL A 378 -12.09 -4.19 -11.15
C VAL A 378 -10.89 -3.72 -10.31
N LEU A 379 -10.58 -4.48 -9.26
CA LEU A 379 -9.41 -4.23 -8.42
C LEU A 379 -8.11 -4.28 -9.24
N GLY A 380 -7.97 -5.26 -10.12
CA GLY A 380 -6.79 -5.46 -10.96
C GLY A 380 -6.53 -4.31 -11.93
N GLY A 381 -7.59 -3.79 -12.58
CA GLY A 381 -7.49 -2.61 -13.44
C GLY A 381 -6.96 -1.38 -12.70
N ALA A 382 -7.39 -1.18 -11.47
CA ALA A 382 -6.90 -0.12 -10.58
C ALA A 382 -5.49 -0.43 -10.04
N ALA A 383 -5.23 -1.67 -9.63
CA ALA A 383 -3.98 -2.10 -9.02
C ALA A 383 -2.78 -1.95 -9.98
N VAL A 384 -2.95 -2.28 -11.26
CA VAL A 384 -1.91 -2.06 -12.28
C VAL A 384 -1.48 -0.59 -12.29
N MET A 385 -2.42 0.36 -12.26
CA MET A 385 -2.09 1.78 -12.23
C MET A 385 -1.44 2.20 -10.92
N MET A 386 -1.90 1.67 -9.77
CA MET A 386 -1.33 1.98 -8.45
C MET A 386 0.11 1.47 -8.35
N PHE A 387 0.35 0.21 -8.68
CA PHE A 387 1.68 -0.40 -8.55
C PHE A 387 2.67 0.20 -9.55
N SER A 388 2.22 0.53 -10.77
CA SER A 388 3.03 1.29 -11.72
C SER A 388 3.39 2.70 -11.19
N SER A 389 2.54 3.33 -10.40
CA SER A 389 2.86 4.61 -9.76
C SER A 389 3.98 4.48 -8.72
N ILE A 390 4.04 3.33 -7.99
CA ILE A 390 5.16 3.04 -7.07
C ILE A 390 6.46 2.89 -7.85
N VAL A 391 6.44 2.20 -9.01
CA VAL A 391 7.61 2.08 -9.90
C VAL A 391 8.14 3.47 -10.29
N ILE A 392 7.24 4.37 -10.71
CA ILE A 392 7.61 5.74 -11.09
C ILE A 392 8.17 6.52 -9.90
N SER A 393 7.60 6.37 -8.69
CA SER A 393 8.14 7.00 -7.48
C SER A 393 9.57 6.53 -7.19
N GLY A 394 9.85 5.23 -7.36
CA GLY A 394 11.20 4.68 -7.24
C GLY A 394 12.18 5.29 -8.25
N ILE A 395 11.77 5.40 -9.53
CA ILE A 395 12.57 6.05 -10.58
C ILE A 395 12.86 7.51 -10.22
N GLN A 396 11.85 8.25 -9.76
CA GLN A 396 12.01 9.65 -9.36
C GLN A 396 12.98 9.83 -8.20
N LEU A 397 12.99 8.90 -7.23
CA LEU A 397 13.97 8.92 -6.14
C LEU A 397 15.38 8.64 -6.64
N ILE A 398 15.57 7.62 -7.49
CA ILE A 398 16.87 7.26 -8.07
C ILE A 398 17.45 8.46 -8.82
N THR A 399 16.65 9.14 -9.64
CA THR A 399 17.10 10.24 -10.50
C THR A 399 17.34 11.55 -9.76
N LYS A 400 17.12 11.61 -8.44
CA LYS A 400 17.53 12.75 -7.61
C LYS A 400 19.05 12.84 -7.44
N GLU A 401 19.74 11.71 -7.52
CA GLU A 401 21.20 11.64 -7.48
C GLU A 401 21.76 11.51 -8.91
N GLU A 402 22.98 11.97 -9.10
CA GLU A 402 23.67 11.77 -10.37
C GLU A 402 23.88 10.28 -10.62
N MET A 403 23.58 9.84 -11.85
CA MET A 403 23.71 8.45 -12.27
C MET A 403 25.17 8.11 -12.63
N THR A 404 26.04 8.20 -11.63
CA THR A 404 27.44 7.81 -11.75
C THR A 404 27.58 6.32 -12.03
N PRO A 405 28.73 5.85 -12.54
CA PRO A 405 28.98 4.41 -12.73
C PRO A 405 28.74 3.58 -11.46
N ARG A 406 29.02 4.15 -10.28
CA ARG A 406 28.74 3.54 -8.98
C ARG A 406 27.24 3.37 -8.76
N ASN A 407 26.48 4.45 -8.89
CA ASN A 407 25.02 4.46 -8.68
C ASN A 407 24.31 3.57 -9.71
N LEU A 408 24.72 3.56 -10.96
CA LEU A 408 24.24 2.64 -12.00
C LEU A 408 24.49 1.18 -11.61
N THR A 409 25.66 0.87 -11.04
CA THR A 409 25.97 -0.50 -10.59
C THR A 409 25.06 -0.90 -9.42
N ILE A 410 24.85 -0.03 -8.43
CA ILE A 410 23.94 -0.30 -7.30
C ILE A 410 22.55 -0.64 -7.81
N VAL A 411 21.97 0.20 -8.65
CA VAL A 411 20.61 0.02 -9.18
C VAL A 411 20.52 -1.26 -10.02
N SER A 412 21.41 -1.43 -10.99
CA SER A 412 21.32 -2.53 -11.95
C SER A 412 21.51 -3.91 -11.29
N VAL A 413 22.51 -4.04 -10.41
CA VAL A 413 22.76 -5.32 -9.72
C VAL A 413 21.67 -5.62 -8.69
N ALA A 414 21.24 -4.64 -7.92
CA ALA A 414 20.18 -4.83 -6.92
C ALA A 414 18.85 -5.24 -7.57
N LEU A 415 18.45 -4.57 -8.67
CA LEU A 415 17.24 -4.95 -9.42
C LEU A 415 17.40 -6.30 -10.10
N GLY A 416 18.56 -6.56 -10.74
CA GLY A 416 18.83 -7.83 -11.42
C GLY A 416 18.75 -9.02 -10.47
N VAL A 417 19.37 -8.92 -9.29
CA VAL A 417 19.31 -9.96 -8.26
C VAL A 417 17.91 -10.05 -7.66
N GLY A 418 17.32 -8.91 -7.25
CA GLY A 418 16.03 -8.89 -6.59
C GLY A 418 14.91 -9.42 -7.50
N TYR A 419 14.72 -8.81 -8.66
CA TYR A 419 13.68 -9.24 -9.59
C TYR A 419 13.96 -10.67 -10.12
N GLY A 420 15.22 -11.00 -10.42
CA GLY A 420 15.60 -12.33 -10.88
C GLY A 420 15.28 -13.43 -9.87
N MET A 421 15.56 -13.21 -8.58
CA MET A 421 15.23 -14.17 -7.51
C MET A 421 13.71 -14.25 -7.29
N GLY A 422 13.00 -13.12 -7.30
CA GLY A 422 11.54 -13.10 -7.19
C GLY A 422 10.82 -13.82 -8.33
N ALA A 423 11.35 -13.71 -9.56
CA ALA A 423 10.81 -14.40 -10.73
C ALA A 423 11.14 -15.91 -10.77
N ASN A 424 12.21 -16.34 -10.10
CA ASN A 424 12.71 -17.71 -10.09
C ASN A 424 12.94 -18.21 -8.66
N SER A 425 11.88 -18.28 -7.86
CA SER A 425 11.94 -18.68 -6.43
C SER A 425 12.61 -20.06 -6.23
N GLY A 426 12.50 -20.96 -7.20
CA GLY A 426 13.15 -22.26 -7.20
C GLY A 426 14.68 -22.25 -7.11
N ILE A 427 15.34 -21.13 -7.42
CA ILE A 427 16.82 -21.02 -7.31
C ILE A 427 17.30 -21.20 -5.87
N LEU A 428 16.45 -20.94 -4.90
CA LEU A 428 16.76 -21.07 -3.47
C LEU A 428 16.37 -22.43 -2.87
N ALA A 429 15.86 -23.38 -3.64
CA ALA A 429 15.34 -24.66 -3.15
C ALA A 429 16.36 -25.46 -2.30
N GLN A 430 17.67 -25.28 -2.53
CA GLN A 430 18.74 -25.93 -1.78
C GLN A 430 19.41 -25.01 -0.74
N ALA A 431 18.97 -23.76 -0.62
CA ALA A 431 19.51 -22.83 0.36
C ALA A 431 19.00 -23.18 1.78
N PRO A 432 19.69 -22.72 2.84
CA PRO A 432 19.19 -22.89 4.21
C PRO A 432 17.77 -22.36 4.37
N HIS A 433 16.93 -23.07 5.11
CA HIS A 433 15.50 -22.78 5.25
C HIS A 433 15.22 -21.33 5.66
N ALA A 434 16.02 -20.75 6.58
CA ALA A 434 15.88 -19.35 6.96
C ALA A 434 16.11 -18.39 5.79
N PHE A 435 17.04 -18.71 4.89
CA PHE A 435 17.32 -17.90 3.69
C PHE A 435 16.19 -18.02 2.66
N GLN A 436 15.62 -19.22 2.50
CA GLN A 436 14.44 -19.43 1.66
C GLN A 436 13.24 -18.59 2.16
N LEU A 437 12.98 -18.59 3.48
CA LEU A 437 11.90 -17.79 4.09
C LEU A 437 12.08 -16.28 3.87
N ILE A 438 13.31 -15.80 3.95
CA ILE A 438 13.62 -14.36 3.84
C ILE A 438 13.63 -13.89 2.38
N CYS A 439 14.18 -14.69 1.46
CA CYS A 439 14.46 -14.27 0.09
C CYS A 439 13.62 -15.01 -0.96
N GLY A 440 12.91 -16.07 -0.59
CA GLY A 440 12.38 -17.05 -1.55
C GLY A 440 11.19 -16.62 -2.37
N GLU A 441 10.36 -15.70 -1.89
CA GLU A 441 9.11 -15.36 -2.59
C GLU A 441 8.94 -13.87 -2.90
N SER A 442 9.83 -13.04 -2.41
CA SER A 442 9.82 -11.61 -2.69
C SER A 442 11.19 -11.13 -3.15
N GLY A 443 11.27 -10.66 -4.39
CA GLY A 443 12.48 -10.02 -4.91
C GLY A 443 12.85 -8.72 -4.19
N ILE A 444 11.97 -8.20 -3.34
CA ILE A 444 12.15 -6.92 -2.64
C ILE A 444 13.28 -7.01 -1.62
N VAL A 445 13.30 -8.06 -0.79
CA VAL A 445 14.32 -8.23 0.26
C VAL A 445 15.73 -8.43 -0.33
N PRO A 446 15.94 -9.31 -1.31
CA PRO A 446 17.22 -9.41 -1.99
C PRO A 446 17.67 -8.11 -2.66
N ALA A 447 16.75 -7.38 -3.31
CA ALA A 447 17.07 -6.09 -3.93
C ALA A 447 17.54 -5.08 -2.89
N ALA A 448 16.82 -4.94 -1.78
CA ALA A 448 17.16 -4.02 -0.69
C ALA A 448 18.52 -4.37 -0.07
N PHE A 449 18.75 -5.66 0.22
CA PHE A 449 20.01 -6.12 0.80
C PHE A 449 21.18 -5.83 -0.12
N VAL A 450 21.08 -6.14 -1.42
CA VAL A 450 22.14 -5.90 -2.41
C VAL A 450 22.38 -4.41 -2.59
N ALA A 451 21.32 -3.57 -2.64
CA ALA A 451 21.47 -2.12 -2.77
C ALA A 451 22.23 -1.53 -1.58
N ILE A 452 21.87 -1.90 -0.36
CA ILE A 452 22.55 -1.45 0.87
C ILE A 452 24.00 -1.96 0.90
N LEU A 453 24.22 -3.24 0.60
CA LEU A 453 25.54 -3.86 0.61
C LEU A 453 26.48 -3.16 -0.39
N LEU A 454 26.04 -2.97 -1.62
CA LEU A 454 26.84 -2.30 -2.64
C LEU A 454 27.10 -0.84 -2.30
N ASN A 455 26.12 -0.15 -1.71
CA ASN A 455 26.32 1.23 -1.25
C ASN A 455 27.42 1.34 -0.17
N VAL A 456 27.62 0.28 0.64
CA VAL A 456 28.67 0.24 1.67
C VAL A 456 30.01 -0.18 1.08
N LEU A 457 30.02 -1.16 0.17
CA LEU A 457 31.25 -1.79 -0.34
C LEU A 457 31.90 -1.02 -1.49
N LEU A 458 31.09 -0.41 -2.36
CA LEU A 458 31.65 0.30 -3.50
C LEU A 458 32.32 1.62 -3.07
N PRO A 459 33.51 1.95 -3.62
CA PRO A 459 34.17 3.21 -3.34
C PRO A 459 33.23 4.37 -3.68
N LYS A 460 33.33 5.43 -2.90
CA LYS A 460 32.59 6.68 -3.21
C LYS A 460 33.20 7.29 -4.47
N ASP A 461 32.33 7.84 -5.32
CA ASP A 461 32.81 8.59 -6.48
C ASP A 461 33.65 9.76 -5.98
N ASP A 462 34.84 9.92 -6.57
CA ASP A 462 35.64 11.13 -6.36
C ASP A 462 34.80 12.32 -6.82
N LYS A 463 34.62 13.30 -5.94
CA LYS A 463 33.99 14.55 -6.36
C LYS A 463 34.79 15.06 -7.55
N ALA A 464 34.17 15.10 -8.73
CA ALA A 464 34.75 15.75 -9.87
C ALA A 464 35.16 17.17 -9.42
N VAL A 465 36.48 17.44 -9.44
CA VAL A 465 37.08 18.70 -9.06
C VAL A 465 36.72 19.76 -10.09
#